data_4908acd41670bdc3d586235e92630bfd
#
_entry.id   4908acd41670bdc3d586235e92630bfd
#
_cell.length_a   1.000
_cell.length_b   1.000
_cell.length_c   1.000
_cell.angle_alpha   90.00
_cell.angle_beta   90.00
_cell.angle_gamma   90.00
#
_symmetry.space_group_name_H-M   'P 1'
#
loop_
_entity.id
_entity.type
_entity.pdbx_description
1 polymer ?
#
loop_
_entity_poly.entity_id
_entity_poly.type
_entity_poly.pdbx_seq_one_letter_code
_entity_poly.pdbx_strand_id
1 'polypeptide(L)'
;MDPTARYSEASRDASVTERSEALPGLRVRLARRRDARAWRALQETIYAEGRWFVGDGPPSEAALAGRLQVVPHRRAAVWLAELGGELLGWCEASRLQAQRLEHVAMLTVAVAARSRRSGVGAALLAQAEAWARQHGVRKLSLHVRASNEPALALYRRSGFELEGVERGQVRDGDGFEDNLVMAKHLVPPEAGP
;
A
#
# COMPACT_ATOMS: atom_id res chain seq x y z
N MET A 1 -9.17 13.06 -25.17
CA MET A 1 -9.87 13.19 -23.87
C MET A 1 -8.96 12.59 -22.81
N ASP A 2 -8.55 13.39 -21.84
CA ASP A 2 -7.62 12.95 -20.77
C ASP A 2 -8.24 11.79 -19.98
N PRO A 3 -7.62 10.59 -19.96
CA PRO A 3 -8.14 9.43 -19.25
C PRO A 3 -8.14 9.61 -17.72
N THR A 4 -7.36 10.56 -17.21
CA THR A 4 -7.27 10.82 -15.77
C THR A 4 -8.38 11.77 -15.28
N ALA A 5 -9.03 12.52 -16.16
CA ALA A 5 -9.98 13.57 -15.81
C ALA A 5 -11.11 13.08 -14.90
N ARG A 6 -11.72 11.93 -15.21
CA ARG A 6 -12.82 11.38 -14.39
C ARG A 6 -12.43 10.95 -12.98
N TYR A 7 -11.13 10.70 -12.74
CA TYR A 7 -10.61 10.31 -11.43
C TYR A 7 -9.94 11.48 -10.68
N SER A 8 -9.68 12.61 -11.37
CA SER A 8 -9.06 13.81 -10.79
C SER A 8 -10.09 14.78 -10.20
N GLU A 9 -11.31 14.85 -10.76
CA GLU A 9 -12.36 15.78 -10.31
C GLU A 9 -12.94 15.43 -8.93
N ALA A 10 -12.91 14.16 -8.51
CA ALA A 10 -13.30 13.74 -7.17
C ALA A 10 -12.41 14.31 -6.03
N SER A 11 -11.35 15.06 -6.38
CA SER A 11 -10.36 15.61 -5.43
C SER A 11 -10.74 16.96 -4.82
N ARG A 12 -11.78 17.66 -5.27
CA ARG A 12 -12.01 19.07 -4.89
C ARG A 12 -12.95 19.31 -3.71
N ASP A 13 -13.62 18.26 -3.21
CA ASP A 13 -14.70 18.46 -2.22
C ASP A 13 -14.51 17.71 -0.89
N ALA A 14 -13.28 17.40 -0.51
CA ALA A 14 -12.98 16.77 0.77
C ALA A 14 -12.21 17.69 1.72
N SER A 15 -12.81 18.84 2.07
CA SER A 15 -12.40 19.62 3.22
C SER A 15 -13.07 19.06 4.49
N VAL A 16 -12.68 17.86 4.91
CA VAL A 16 -12.93 17.38 6.28
C VAL A 16 -11.64 16.84 6.83
N THR A 17 -11.00 17.70 7.62
CA THR A 17 -9.82 17.37 8.42
C THR A 17 -10.25 16.54 9.64
N GLU A 18 -10.75 15.34 9.44
CA GLU A 18 -10.75 14.34 10.50
C GLU A 18 -9.38 13.65 10.49
N ARG A 19 -8.50 14.10 11.35
CA ARG A 19 -7.34 13.30 11.76
C ARG A 19 -7.93 12.05 12.42
N SER A 20 -7.97 10.93 11.70
CA SER A 20 -8.23 9.64 12.30
C SER A 20 -7.08 9.39 13.28
N GLU A 21 -7.33 9.64 14.56
CA GLU A 21 -6.39 9.30 15.63
C GLU A 21 -6.15 7.79 15.55
N ALA A 22 -4.87 7.41 15.57
CA ALA A 22 -4.51 6.00 15.58
C ALA A 22 -5.10 5.33 16.82
N LEU A 23 -5.58 4.10 16.68
CA LEU A 23 -6.13 3.33 17.80
C LEU A 23 -5.16 3.35 19.00
N PRO A 24 -5.60 3.67 20.22
CA PRO A 24 -4.77 3.58 21.41
C PRO A 24 -4.15 2.18 21.53
N GLY A 25 -2.83 2.10 21.71
CA GLY A 25 -2.10 0.84 21.78
C GLY A 25 -1.74 0.20 20.43
N LEU A 26 -2.12 0.82 19.29
CA LEU A 26 -1.67 0.37 17.97
C LEU A 26 -0.14 0.42 17.87
N ARG A 27 0.46 -0.69 17.48
CA ARG A 27 1.90 -0.77 17.19
C ARG A 27 2.12 -1.13 15.73
N VAL A 28 3.00 -0.40 15.07
CA VAL A 28 3.50 -0.76 13.74
C VAL A 28 4.97 -1.13 13.88
N ARG A 29 5.33 -2.34 13.45
CA ARG A 29 6.69 -2.86 13.57
C ARG A 29 7.11 -3.62 12.32
N LEU A 30 8.41 -3.74 12.11
CA LEU A 30 8.94 -4.62 11.08
C LEU A 30 8.53 -6.07 11.32
N ALA A 31 8.15 -6.74 10.24
CA ALA A 31 7.87 -8.17 10.24
C ALA A 31 9.16 -8.97 10.43
N ARG A 32 9.05 -10.10 11.09
CA ARG A 32 10.13 -11.06 11.32
C ARG A 32 9.74 -12.41 10.76
N ARG A 33 10.68 -13.29 10.49
CA ARG A 33 10.43 -14.64 9.96
C ARG A 33 9.33 -15.39 10.74
N ARG A 34 9.30 -15.28 12.05
CA ARG A 34 8.29 -15.92 12.93
C ARG A 34 6.86 -15.41 12.70
N ASP A 35 6.70 -14.24 12.08
CA ASP A 35 5.39 -13.65 11.80
C ASP A 35 4.74 -14.25 10.53
N ALA A 36 5.47 -15.05 9.74
CA ALA A 36 5.00 -15.54 8.45
C ALA A 36 3.65 -16.25 8.52
N ARG A 37 3.44 -17.11 9.53
CA ARG A 37 2.17 -17.82 9.75
C ARG A 37 1.02 -16.86 10.05
N ALA A 38 1.21 -15.94 11.00
CA ALA A 38 0.16 -14.98 11.39
C ALA A 38 -0.11 -13.99 10.24
N TRP A 39 0.94 -13.55 9.54
CA TRP A 39 0.80 -12.68 8.38
C TRP A 39 0.06 -13.39 7.23
N ARG A 40 0.35 -14.67 6.97
CA ARG A 40 -0.39 -15.47 5.98
C ARG A 40 -1.88 -15.58 6.34
N ALA A 41 -2.19 -15.90 7.60
CA ALA A 41 -3.57 -15.98 8.06
C ALA A 41 -4.32 -14.64 7.88
N LEU A 42 -3.68 -13.49 8.17
CA LEU A 42 -4.24 -12.18 7.89
C LEU A 42 -4.49 -11.97 6.39
N GLN A 43 -3.53 -12.36 5.54
CA GLN A 43 -3.70 -12.26 4.09
C GLN A 43 -4.88 -13.11 3.61
N GLU A 44 -5.04 -14.34 4.11
CA GLU A 44 -6.16 -15.23 3.77
C GLU A 44 -7.52 -14.57 4.02
N THR A 45 -7.67 -13.87 5.15
CA THR A 45 -8.94 -13.17 5.45
C THR A 45 -9.25 -12.06 4.47
N ILE A 46 -8.23 -11.36 3.95
CA ILE A 46 -8.40 -10.25 3.02
C ILE A 46 -8.57 -10.76 1.57
N TYR A 47 -7.86 -11.81 1.19
CA TYR A 47 -8.05 -12.47 -0.11
C TYR A 47 -9.45 -13.09 -0.22
N ALA A 48 -9.99 -13.65 0.86
CA ALA A 48 -11.34 -14.20 0.90
C ALA A 48 -12.45 -13.17 0.63
N GLU A 49 -12.16 -11.87 0.74
CA GLU A 49 -13.09 -10.83 0.31
C GLU A 49 -13.31 -10.79 -1.22
N GLY A 50 -12.37 -11.37 -2.01
CA GLY A 50 -12.46 -11.47 -3.47
C GLY A 50 -12.44 -10.13 -4.22
N ARG A 51 -12.04 -9.03 -3.59
CA ARG A 51 -12.24 -7.69 -4.13
C ARG A 51 -10.97 -6.87 -4.40
N TRP A 52 -9.92 -7.06 -3.61
CA TRP A 52 -8.84 -6.06 -3.56
C TRP A 52 -7.53 -6.53 -4.17
N PHE A 53 -7.26 -7.82 -4.14
CA PHE A 53 -6.08 -8.41 -4.71
C PHE A 53 -6.41 -9.14 -6.02
N VAL A 54 -5.45 -9.10 -6.95
CA VAL A 54 -5.59 -9.71 -8.28
C VAL A 54 -5.13 -11.18 -8.33
N GLY A 55 -4.51 -11.68 -7.28
CA GLY A 55 -4.02 -13.07 -7.20
C GLY A 55 -5.06 -14.02 -6.62
N ASP A 56 -4.88 -15.33 -6.83
CA ASP A 56 -5.79 -16.41 -6.39
C ASP A 56 -5.68 -16.71 -4.90
N GLY A 57 -4.77 -16.08 -4.18
CA GLY A 57 -4.56 -16.25 -2.75
C GLY A 57 -3.19 -15.80 -2.27
N PRO A 58 -2.96 -15.85 -0.95
CA PRO A 58 -1.68 -15.46 -0.39
C PRO A 58 -0.58 -16.49 -0.70
N PRO A 59 0.69 -16.06 -0.76
CA PRO A 59 1.82 -16.99 -0.86
C PRO A 59 1.85 -17.98 0.30
N SER A 60 2.53 -19.12 0.11
CA SER A 60 2.72 -20.09 1.19
C SER A 60 3.48 -19.50 2.38
N GLU A 61 3.28 -20.06 3.58
CA GLU A 61 4.03 -19.64 4.78
C GLU A 61 5.55 -19.71 4.56
N ALA A 62 6.03 -20.76 3.90
CA ALA A 62 7.44 -20.92 3.59
C ALA A 62 7.97 -19.80 2.67
N ALA A 63 7.19 -19.42 1.66
CA ALA A 63 7.53 -18.32 0.76
C ALA A 63 7.59 -16.98 1.51
N LEU A 64 6.62 -16.70 2.37
CA LEU A 64 6.60 -15.50 3.21
C LEU A 64 7.77 -15.48 4.19
N ALA A 65 8.06 -16.60 4.86
CA ALA A 65 9.20 -16.73 5.77
C ALA A 65 10.54 -16.50 5.06
N GLY A 66 10.70 -17.07 3.86
CA GLY A 66 11.88 -16.85 3.01
C GLY A 66 12.03 -15.38 2.61
N ARG A 67 10.95 -14.72 2.23
CA ARG A 67 10.90 -13.31 1.88
C ARG A 67 11.38 -12.40 3.03
N LEU A 68 10.91 -12.68 4.24
CA LEU A 68 11.29 -11.93 5.45
C LEU A 68 12.74 -12.17 5.89
N GLN A 69 13.40 -13.23 5.42
CA GLN A 69 14.76 -13.58 5.77
C GLN A 69 15.80 -13.03 4.79
N VAL A 70 15.49 -13.02 3.50
CA VAL A 70 16.47 -12.85 2.41
C VAL A 70 16.61 -11.40 1.95
N VAL A 71 15.55 -10.60 2.12
CA VAL A 71 15.57 -9.24 1.57
C VAL A 71 16.30 -8.28 2.50
N PRO A 72 17.39 -7.64 2.07
CA PRO A 72 18.03 -6.59 2.84
C PRO A 72 17.04 -5.46 3.13
N HIS A 73 16.92 -5.05 4.38
CA HIS A 73 15.98 -3.98 4.80
C HIS A 73 16.10 -2.68 4.02
N ARG A 74 17.26 -2.40 3.42
CA ARG A 74 17.45 -1.23 2.54
C ARG A 74 16.77 -1.36 1.16
N ARG A 75 16.44 -2.59 0.73
CA ARG A 75 15.80 -2.86 -0.58
C ARG A 75 14.32 -3.14 -0.47
N ALA A 76 13.89 -3.76 0.61
CA ALA A 76 12.47 -3.95 0.90
C ALA A 76 12.24 -4.10 2.40
N ALA A 77 11.04 -3.78 2.83
CA ALA A 77 10.62 -3.95 4.21
C ALA A 77 9.13 -4.29 4.25
N VAL A 78 8.76 -5.04 5.27
CA VAL A 78 7.36 -5.36 5.58
C VAL A 78 7.07 -4.89 7.00
N TRP A 79 6.03 -4.12 7.17
CA TRP A 79 5.52 -3.71 8.48
C TRP A 79 4.20 -4.39 8.77
N LEU A 80 4.01 -4.77 10.02
CA LEU A 80 2.77 -5.31 10.55
C LEU A 80 2.21 -4.33 11.56
N ALA A 81 0.93 -4.03 11.43
CA ALA A 81 0.16 -3.30 12.43
C ALA A 81 -0.51 -4.30 13.37
N GLU A 82 -0.28 -4.16 14.66
CA GLU A 82 -0.82 -5.05 15.70
C GLU A 82 -1.45 -4.27 16.85
N LEU A 83 -2.48 -4.85 17.44
CA LEU A 83 -3.14 -4.37 18.66
C LEU A 83 -3.49 -5.57 19.53
N GLY A 84 -3.04 -5.57 20.79
CA GLY A 84 -3.30 -6.67 21.70
C GLY A 84 -2.77 -8.04 21.25
N GLY A 85 -1.72 -8.06 20.39
CA GLY A 85 -1.16 -9.29 19.84
C GLY A 85 -1.85 -9.76 18.53
N GLU A 86 -2.91 -9.09 18.10
CA GLU A 86 -3.62 -9.41 16.86
C GLU A 86 -3.10 -8.54 15.70
N LEU A 87 -2.88 -9.14 14.52
CA LEU A 87 -2.50 -8.41 13.32
C LEU A 87 -3.74 -7.80 12.66
N LEU A 88 -3.66 -6.49 12.39
CA LEU A 88 -4.75 -5.70 11.80
C LEU A 88 -4.50 -5.31 10.35
N GLY A 89 -3.24 -5.31 9.92
CA GLY A 89 -2.85 -4.91 8.57
C GLY A 89 -1.36 -5.05 8.34
N TRP A 90 -0.96 -4.86 7.09
CA TRP A 90 0.46 -4.81 6.71
C TRP A 90 0.72 -3.76 5.63
N CYS A 91 1.96 -3.33 5.56
CA CYS A 91 2.51 -2.60 4.43
C CYS A 91 3.80 -3.26 4.00
N GLU A 92 3.97 -3.45 2.70
CA GLU A 92 5.22 -3.87 2.09
C GLU A 92 5.73 -2.75 1.19
N ALA A 93 7.02 -2.44 1.27
CA ALA A 93 7.71 -1.57 0.35
C ALA A 93 8.85 -2.35 -0.31
N SER A 94 8.97 -2.27 -1.62
CA SER A 94 10.03 -2.90 -2.41
C SER A 94 10.59 -1.92 -3.43
N ARG A 95 11.91 -1.63 -3.36
CA ARG A 95 12.59 -0.80 -4.35
C ARG A 95 12.65 -1.55 -5.68
N LEU A 96 12.49 -0.82 -6.76
CA LEU A 96 12.70 -1.37 -8.10
C LEU A 96 14.17 -1.75 -8.29
N GLN A 97 14.40 -2.87 -9.00
CA GLN A 97 15.76 -3.47 -9.05
C GLN A 97 16.66 -2.81 -10.09
N ALA A 98 16.09 -2.22 -11.15
CA ALA A 98 16.89 -1.55 -12.15
C ALA A 98 17.58 -0.31 -11.57
N GLN A 99 18.87 -0.16 -11.81
CA GLN A 99 19.70 0.92 -11.25
C GLN A 99 19.07 2.31 -11.44
N ARG A 100 18.51 2.59 -12.61
CA ARG A 100 17.87 3.87 -12.91
C ARG A 100 16.51 4.07 -12.22
N LEU A 101 15.95 3.04 -11.61
CA LEU A 101 14.67 3.05 -10.92
C LEU A 101 14.79 2.81 -9.41
N GLU A 102 15.99 2.61 -8.89
CA GLU A 102 16.18 2.28 -7.47
C GLU A 102 15.78 3.41 -6.50
N HIS A 103 15.52 4.61 -7.01
CA HIS A 103 14.94 5.72 -6.26
C HIS A 103 13.41 5.58 -6.09
N VAL A 104 12.78 4.57 -6.70
CA VAL A 104 11.35 4.29 -6.62
C VAL A 104 11.12 3.03 -5.78
N ALA A 105 10.13 3.08 -4.88
CA ALA A 105 9.63 1.90 -4.20
C ALA A 105 8.14 1.70 -4.46
N MET A 106 7.78 0.44 -4.77
CA MET A 106 6.40 0.00 -4.87
C MET A 106 5.86 -0.36 -3.51
N LEU A 107 4.62 0.03 -3.24
CA LEU A 107 3.91 -0.28 -2.00
C LEU A 107 2.76 -1.26 -2.23
N THR A 108 2.57 -2.15 -1.25
CA THR A 108 1.33 -2.91 -1.07
C THR A 108 0.85 -2.66 0.35
N VAL A 109 -0.39 -2.22 0.50
CA VAL A 109 -1.00 -1.92 1.82
C VAL A 109 -2.32 -2.65 1.92
N ALA A 110 -2.55 -3.31 3.06
CA ALA A 110 -3.82 -3.93 3.34
C ALA A 110 -4.17 -3.87 4.82
N VAL A 111 -5.47 -3.72 5.10
CA VAL A 111 -6.04 -3.64 6.45
C VAL A 111 -7.25 -4.55 6.51
N ALA A 112 -7.31 -5.39 7.56
CA ALA A 112 -8.46 -6.26 7.84
C ALA A 112 -9.76 -5.44 7.87
N ALA A 113 -10.85 -5.99 7.32
CA ALA A 113 -12.13 -5.29 7.17
C ALA A 113 -12.60 -4.61 8.46
N ARG A 114 -12.51 -5.32 9.59
CA ARG A 114 -12.91 -4.84 10.92
C ARG A 114 -12.08 -3.66 11.45
N SER A 115 -10.88 -3.44 10.89
CA SER A 115 -9.93 -2.41 11.33
C SER A 115 -9.73 -1.31 10.31
N ARG A 116 -10.57 -1.24 9.27
CA ARG A 116 -10.56 -0.13 8.31
C ARG A 116 -11.12 1.13 8.95
N ARG A 117 -10.70 2.28 8.43
CA ARG A 117 -11.10 3.63 8.91
C ARG A 117 -10.74 3.93 10.37
N SER A 118 -9.82 3.19 10.96
CA SER A 118 -9.32 3.37 12.33
C SER A 118 -7.87 3.88 12.41
N GLY A 119 -7.34 4.48 11.35
CA GLY A 119 -5.98 5.01 11.32
C GLY A 119 -4.89 3.97 11.00
N VAL A 120 -5.18 2.67 11.01
CA VAL A 120 -4.19 1.59 10.77
C VAL A 120 -3.46 1.77 9.43
N GLY A 121 -4.18 2.04 8.34
CA GLY A 121 -3.57 2.24 7.03
C GLY A 121 -2.64 3.46 6.97
N ALA A 122 -3.04 4.57 7.62
CA ALA A 122 -2.22 5.77 7.70
C ALA A 122 -0.93 5.54 8.51
N ALA A 123 -1.02 4.82 9.63
CA ALA A 123 0.14 4.44 10.44
C ALA A 123 1.13 3.55 9.68
N LEU A 124 0.63 2.59 8.90
CA LEU A 124 1.44 1.75 8.03
C LEU A 124 2.16 2.56 6.94
N LEU A 125 1.44 3.45 6.25
CA LEU A 125 2.02 4.33 5.22
C LEU A 125 3.09 5.26 5.81
N ALA A 126 2.89 5.79 7.01
CA ALA A 126 3.87 6.63 7.68
C ALA A 126 5.19 5.89 7.95
N GLN A 127 5.15 4.60 8.32
CA GLN A 127 6.35 3.78 8.48
C GLN A 127 7.06 3.52 7.17
N ALA A 128 6.30 3.25 6.10
CA ALA A 128 6.88 3.06 4.76
C ALA A 128 7.55 4.35 4.26
N GLU A 129 6.95 5.51 4.50
CA GLU A 129 7.53 6.81 4.16
C GLU A 129 8.81 7.10 4.95
N ALA A 130 8.80 6.86 6.26
CA ALA A 130 9.99 7.06 7.10
C ALA A 130 11.16 6.18 6.62
N TRP A 131 10.89 4.91 6.32
CA TRP A 131 11.87 3.99 5.75
C TRP A 131 12.39 4.48 4.38
N ALA A 132 11.49 4.91 3.51
CA ALA A 132 11.85 5.41 2.19
C ALA A 132 12.83 6.57 2.27
N ARG A 133 12.55 7.56 3.14
CA ARG A 133 13.44 8.71 3.39
C ARG A 133 14.80 8.29 3.92
N GLN A 134 14.85 7.36 4.88
CA GLN A 134 16.11 6.84 5.47
C GLN A 134 16.98 6.12 4.44
N HIS A 135 16.38 5.52 3.41
CA HIS A 135 17.10 4.70 2.42
C HIS A 135 17.27 5.39 1.05
N GLY A 136 17.01 6.70 0.97
CA GLY A 136 17.22 7.46 -0.26
C GLY A 136 16.21 7.17 -1.37
N VAL A 137 15.03 6.61 -1.02
CA VAL A 137 13.90 6.50 -1.95
C VAL A 137 13.30 7.90 -2.13
N ARG A 138 13.10 8.30 -3.36
CA ARG A 138 12.56 9.64 -3.71
C ARG A 138 11.08 9.59 -4.09
N LYS A 139 10.56 8.41 -4.45
CA LYS A 139 9.18 8.21 -4.91
C LYS A 139 8.62 6.91 -4.36
N LEU A 140 7.43 6.98 -3.76
CA LEU A 140 6.59 5.83 -3.43
C LEU A 140 5.51 5.71 -4.50
N SER A 141 5.29 4.51 -5.02
CA SER A 141 4.27 4.23 -6.02
C SER A 141 3.43 3.05 -5.61
N LEU A 142 2.17 3.02 -6.03
CA LEU A 142 1.25 1.93 -5.78
C LEU A 142 0.20 1.83 -6.87
N HIS A 143 -0.43 0.67 -6.94
CA HIS A 143 -1.56 0.42 -7.81
C HIS A 143 -2.80 0.16 -6.97
N VAL A 144 -3.95 0.66 -7.42
CA VAL A 144 -5.21 0.50 -6.69
C VAL A 144 -6.38 0.39 -7.68
N ARG A 145 -7.29 -0.55 -7.44
CA ARG A 145 -8.52 -0.70 -8.22
C ARG A 145 -9.36 0.57 -8.14
N ALA A 146 -9.91 1.00 -9.27
CA ALA A 146 -10.70 2.24 -9.35
C ALA A 146 -11.93 2.21 -8.44
N SER A 147 -12.51 1.03 -8.16
CA SER A 147 -13.64 0.86 -7.24
C SER A 147 -13.24 0.90 -5.75
N ASN A 148 -11.93 0.92 -5.43
CA ASN A 148 -11.48 0.90 -4.04
C ASN A 148 -11.47 2.30 -3.43
N GLU A 149 -12.65 2.95 -3.36
CA GLU A 149 -12.82 4.29 -2.81
C GLU A 149 -12.19 4.49 -1.42
N PRO A 150 -12.30 3.53 -0.46
CA PRO A 150 -11.67 3.70 0.84
C PRO A 150 -10.14 3.80 0.76
N ALA A 151 -9.50 3.03 -0.12
CA ALA A 151 -8.05 3.08 -0.32
C ALA A 151 -7.64 4.36 -1.05
N LEU A 152 -8.38 4.76 -2.08
CA LEU A 152 -8.16 6.01 -2.82
C LEU A 152 -8.20 7.22 -1.87
N ALA A 153 -9.20 7.27 -1.00
CA ALA A 153 -9.30 8.33 0.00
C ALA A 153 -8.13 8.32 1.00
N LEU A 154 -7.67 7.13 1.43
CA LEU A 154 -6.49 6.99 2.29
C LEU A 154 -5.24 7.53 1.58
N TYR A 155 -4.98 7.10 0.34
CA TYR A 155 -3.78 7.50 -0.40
C TYR A 155 -3.74 9.00 -0.68
N ARG A 156 -4.87 9.59 -1.11
CA ARG A 156 -4.97 11.05 -1.31
C ARG A 156 -4.66 11.83 -0.02
N ARG A 157 -5.26 11.44 1.12
CA ARG A 157 -4.95 12.06 2.43
C ARG A 157 -3.51 11.87 2.87
N SER A 158 -2.86 10.81 2.41
CA SER A 158 -1.44 10.54 2.68
C SER A 158 -0.50 11.23 1.68
N GLY A 159 -1.03 12.08 0.77
CA GLY A 159 -0.25 12.86 -0.18
C GLY A 159 0.16 12.10 -1.44
N PHE A 160 -0.55 11.02 -1.78
CA PHE A 160 -0.40 10.36 -3.09
C PHE A 160 -1.29 11.05 -4.12
N GLU A 161 -0.77 11.22 -5.32
CA GLU A 161 -1.43 11.80 -6.47
C GLU A 161 -1.60 10.75 -7.57
N LEU A 162 -2.61 10.93 -8.42
CA LEU A 162 -2.84 10.07 -9.57
C LEU A 162 -1.80 10.36 -10.65
N GLU A 163 -1.07 9.34 -11.10
CA GLU A 163 -0.10 9.43 -12.19
C GLU A 163 -0.58 8.77 -13.50
N GLY A 164 -1.51 7.82 -13.41
CA GLY A 164 -2.00 7.14 -14.59
C GLY A 164 -3.19 6.24 -14.35
N VAL A 165 -3.82 5.82 -15.45
CA VAL A 165 -4.94 4.88 -15.47
C VAL A 165 -4.62 3.72 -16.41
N GLU A 166 -4.58 2.52 -15.87
CA GLU A 166 -4.46 1.27 -16.62
C GLU A 166 -5.88 0.76 -16.91
N ARG A 167 -6.36 1.03 -18.14
CA ARG A 167 -7.74 0.73 -18.51
C ARG A 167 -7.99 -0.76 -18.66
N GLY A 168 -9.10 -1.24 -18.08
CA GLY A 168 -9.50 -2.63 -18.15
C GLY A 168 -8.44 -3.60 -17.64
N GLN A 169 -7.59 -3.18 -16.72
CA GLN A 169 -6.43 -3.93 -16.24
C GLN A 169 -6.82 -5.15 -15.43
N VAL A 170 -7.91 -5.07 -14.68
CA VAL A 170 -8.33 -6.13 -13.76
C VAL A 170 -9.63 -6.74 -14.25
N ARG A 171 -9.65 -8.08 -14.42
CA ARG A 171 -10.91 -8.80 -14.67
C ARG A 171 -11.76 -8.79 -13.39
N ASP A 172 -13.03 -8.46 -13.52
CA ASP A 172 -14.00 -8.47 -12.42
C ASP A 172 -15.31 -9.13 -12.90
N GLY A 173 -15.51 -10.38 -12.56
CA GLY A 173 -16.57 -11.22 -13.12
C GLY A 173 -16.44 -11.33 -14.64
N ASP A 174 -17.52 -10.98 -15.36
CA ASP A 174 -17.56 -10.97 -16.83
C ASP A 174 -17.04 -9.66 -17.45
N GLY A 175 -16.64 -8.69 -16.62
CA GLY A 175 -16.17 -7.37 -17.06
C GLY A 175 -14.70 -7.11 -16.73
N PHE A 176 -14.32 -5.86 -16.94
CA PHE A 176 -12.99 -5.35 -16.64
C PHE A 176 -13.08 -4.04 -15.86
N GLU A 177 -12.15 -3.86 -14.95
CA GLU A 177 -12.02 -2.66 -14.13
C GLU A 177 -10.69 -1.97 -14.40
N ASP A 178 -10.70 -0.63 -14.33
CA ASP A 178 -9.50 0.17 -14.40
C ASP A 178 -8.69 0.03 -13.11
N ASN A 179 -7.37 0.09 -13.27
CA ASN A 179 -6.42 0.16 -12.16
C ASN A 179 -5.74 1.52 -12.20
N LEU A 180 -5.64 2.17 -11.05
CA LEU A 180 -5.06 3.50 -10.93
C LEU A 180 -3.63 3.40 -10.41
N VAL A 181 -2.71 4.11 -11.06
CA VAL A 181 -1.33 4.27 -10.59
C VAL A 181 -1.27 5.56 -9.80
N MET A 182 -0.92 5.46 -8.52
CA MET A 182 -0.75 6.62 -7.66
C MET A 182 0.67 6.67 -7.11
N ALA A 183 1.18 7.89 -6.93
CA ALA A 183 2.50 8.07 -6.35
C ALA A 183 2.58 9.26 -5.40
N LYS A 184 3.57 9.19 -4.49
CA LYS A 184 3.98 10.27 -3.62
C LYS A 184 5.45 10.57 -3.85
N HIS A 185 5.76 11.79 -4.27
CA HIS A 185 7.13 12.28 -4.35
C HIS A 185 7.60 12.74 -2.96
N LEU A 186 8.67 12.13 -2.46
CA LEU A 186 9.27 12.46 -1.16
C LEU A 186 10.27 13.64 -1.25
N VAL A 187 10.77 13.82 -2.46
CA VAL A 187 11.57 14.99 -2.86
C VAL A 187 10.95 15.46 -4.17
N PRO A 188 10.72 16.76 -4.35
CA PRO A 188 10.19 17.26 -5.61
C PRO A 188 11.01 16.73 -6.80
N PRO A 189 10.37 16.31 -7.91
CA PRO A 189 11.10 15.97 -9.12
C PRO A 189 11.86 17.23 -9.57
N GLU A 190 13.17 17.09 -9.74
CA GLU A 190 13.93 18.14 -10.39
C GLU A 190 13.44 18.26 -11.83
N ALA A 191 13.19 19.49 -12.30
CA ALA A 191 12.86 19.69 -13.70
C ALA A 191 14.00 19.08 -14.53
N GLY A 192 13.66 18.15 -15.40
CA GLY A 192 14.62 17.62 -16.35
C GLY A 192 15.15 18.73 -17.26
N PRO A 193 16.33 18.52 -17.84
CA PRO A 193 16.89 19.45 -18.80
C PRO A 193 16.01 19.63 -20.02
#